data_0f873dbcd58f02b001a22733651ab4d9
#
_entry.id   0f873dbcd58f02b001a22733651ab4d9
#
_cell.length_a   1.000
_cell.length_b   1.000
_cell.length_c   1.000
_cell.angle_alpha   90.00
_cell.angle_beta   90.00
_cell.angle_gamma   90.00
#
_symmetry.space_group_name_H-M   'P 1'
#
loop_
_entity.id
_entity.type
_entity.pdbx_description
1 polymer ?
#
loop_
_entity_poly.entity_id
_entity_poly.type
_entity_poly.pdbx_seq_one_letter_code
_entity_poly.pdbx_strand_id
1 'polypeptide(L)'
;ADGKPVITCKEEAYLNAAEKIYDTVICSGSIWQGPNATCRVMMKEDRNMLYYELLGGINEFRDMDSDFTLLPLPKGSEEQESYSALINPIWCTAMAIPVTVADPERSALVLDVMSGYSTNTVNKVLYELILGSKLIRDPETLDMLDYVLASKVYDWAEGYSWFNDLNSMFGAQTSAKSFTMNQYNKSTVDLPEKNM
;
A
#
# COMPACT_ATOMS: atom_id res chain seq x y z
N ALA A 1 0.23 -22.25 -12.87
CA ALA A 1 -0.94 -21.94 -12.05
C ALA A 1 -2.16 -22.02 -12.95
N ASP A 2 -3.20 -22.74 -12.52
CA ASP A 2 -4.40 -23.07 -13.32
C ASP A 2 -5.37 -21.88 -13.46
N GLY A 3 -4.92 -20.65 -13.21
CA GLY A 3 -5.74 -19.44 -13.25
C GLY A 3 -6.80 -19.36 -12.14
N LYS A 4 -6.72 -20.25 -11.14
CA LYS A 4 -7.62 -20.20 -9.98
C LYS A 4 -7.01 -19.37 -8.86
N PRO A 5 -7.82 -18.59 -8.14
CA PRO A 5 -7.35 -17.86 -6.98
C PRO A 5 -6.87 -18.85 -5.90
N VAL A 6 -5.76 -18.50 -5.24
CA VAL A 6 -5.17 -19.29 -4.15
C VAL A 6 -5.11 -18.42 -2.91
N ILE A 7 -5.54 -18.95 -1.78
CA ILE A 7 -5.49 -18.28 -0.48
C ILE A 7 -4.12 -18.55 0.15
N THR A 8 -3.28 -17.53 0.23
CA THR A 8 -1.92 -17.63 0.79
C THR A 8 -1.83 -17.17 2.25
N CYS A 9 -2.87 -16.54 2.79
CA CYS A 9 -2.87 -16.05 4.19
C CYS A 9 -2.80 -17.16 5.25
N LYS A 10 -2.94 -18.44 4.85
CA LYS A 10 -2.78 -19.62 5.70
C LYS A 10 -1.36 -20.18 5.67
N GLU A 11 -0.52 -19.70 4.78
CA GLU A 11 0.84 -20.19 4.64
C GLU A 11 1.70 -19.73 5.82
N GLU A 12 2.64 -20.58 6.21
CA GLU A 12 3.53 -20.33 7.35
C GLU A 12 4.31 -19.00 7.21
N ALA A 13 4.73 -18.66 5.99
CA ALA A 13 5.42 -17.41 5.71
C ALA A 13 4.59 -16.18 6.07
N TYR A 14 3.29 -16.20 5.75
CA TYR A 14 2.38 -15.11 6.08
C TYR A 14 2.12 -15.05 7.59
N LEU A 15 1.91 -16.17 8.22
CA LEU A 15 1.65 -16.25 9.66
C LEU A 15 2.86 -15.77 10.47
N ASN A 16 4.07 -16.18 10.08
CA ASN A 16 5.32 -15.73 10.71
C ASN A 16 5.53 -14.20 10.54
N ALA A 17 5.22 -13.65 9.36
CA ALA A 17 5.26 -12.21 9.13
C ALA A 17 4.26 -11.45 10.00
N ALA A 18 3.03 -11.96 10.12
CA ALA A 18 1.99 -11.37 10.95
C ALA A 18 2.37 -11.37 12.44
N GLU A 19 2.92 -12.49 12.95
CA GLU A 19 3.40 -12.60 14.32
C GLU A 19 4.57 -11.66 14.59
N LYS A 20 5.53 -11.61 13.69
CA LYS A 20 6.67 -10.68 13.78
C LYS A 20 6.23 -9.23 13.83
N ILE A 21 5.30 -8.82 12.97
CA ILE A 21 4.74 -7.46 12.98
C ILE A 21 4.03 -7.19 14.30
N TYR A 22 3.22 -8.14 14.78
CA TYR A 22 2.51 -7.98 16.04
C TYR A 22 3.48 -7.77 17.22
N ASP A 23 4.46 -8.63 17.36
CA ASP A 23 5.37 -8.61 18.50
C ASP A 23 6.33 -7.42 18.46
N THR A 24 6.93 -7.15 17.28
CA THR A 24 7.98 -6.12 17.17
C THR A 24 7.43 -4.72 16.99
N VAL A 25 6.28 -4.60 16.32
CA VAL A 25 5.71 -3.31 15.92
C VAL A 25 4.62 -2.89 16.90
N ILE A 26 3.64 -3.76 17.15
CA ILE A 26 2.44 -3.40 17.90
C ILE A 26 2.63 -3.54 19.41
N CYS A 27 3.23 -4.65 19.86
CA CYS A 27 3.46 -4.90 21.28
C CYS A 27 4.64 -4.11 21.87
N SER A 28 5.55 -3.62 21.04
CA SER A 28 6.70 -2.84 21.51
C SER A 28 6.33 -1.53 22.20
N GLY A 29 5.12 -1.02 21.98
CA GLY A 29 4.70 0.30 22.46
C GLY A 29 5.36 1.47 21.72
N SER A 30 6.20 1.19 20.72
CA SER A 30 6.89 2.18 19.90
C SER A 30 6.06 2.69 18.73
N ILE A 31 4.85 2.15 18.55
CA ILE A 31 3.95 2.54 17.47
C ILE A 31 2.70 3.19 18.02
N TRP A 32 2.40 4.32 17.45
CA TRP A 32 1.14 4.99 17.67
C TRP A 32 0.20 4.77 16.47
N GLN A 33 -1.01 4.32 16.74
CA GLN A 33 -2.06 4.15 15.74
C GLN A 33 -3.21 5.09 16.05
N GLY A 34 -3.61 5.87 15.05
CA GLY A 34 -4.71 6.81 15.22
C GLY A 34 -5.13 7.46 13.90
N PRO A 35 -6.01 8.46 13.95
CA PRO A 35 -6.46 9.16 12.75
C PRO A 35 -5.27 9.76 11.97
N ASN A 36 -5.29 9.63 10.65
CA ASN A 36 -4.23 10.13 9.77
C ASN A 36 -3.86 11.60 10.03
N ALA A 37 -4.86 12.45 10.31
CA ALA A 37 -4.61 13.85 10.62
C ALA A 37 -3.69 14.04 11.83
N THR A 38 -3.89 13.25 12.88
CA THR A 38 -3.03 13.30 14.08
C THR A 38 -1.64 12.72 13.81
N CYS A 39 -1.55 11.62 13.05
CA CYS A 39 -0.28 11.03 12.66
C CYS A 39 0.57 12.02 11.84
N ARG A 40 -0.06 12.75 10.92
CA ARG A 40 0.60 13.79 10.12
C ARG A 40 1.13 14.94 10.97
N VAL A 41 0.35 15.38 11.96
CA VAL A 41 0.82 16.41 12.91
C VAL A 41 2.03 15.91 13.69
N MET A 42 1.99 14.67 14.19
CA MET A 42 3.14 14.08 14.90
C MET A 42 4.39 13.99 14.03
N MET A 43 4.23 13.67 12.74
CA MET A 43 5.35 13.68 11.78
C MET A 43 5.90 15.08 11.58
N LYS A 44 5.04 16.10 11.41
CA LYS A 44 5.43 17.50 11.26
C LYS A 44 6.12 18.08 12.49
N GLU A 45 5.86 17.53 13.66
CA GLU A 45 6.47 17.90 14.94
C GLU A 45 7.73 17.09 15.30
N ASP A 46 8.29 16.33 14.34
CA ASP A 46 9.47 15.46 14.52
C ASP A 46 9.31 14.41 15.64
N ARG A 47 8.10 13.96 15.88
CA ARG A 47 7.77 12.97 16.93
C ARG A 47 7.81 11.53 16.44
N ASN A 48 7.91 11.34 15.14
CA ASN A 48 7.95 10.03 14.49
C ASN A 48 9.26 9.85 13.73
N MET A 49 9.95 8.77 13.97
CA MET A 49 11.11 8.36 13.17
C MET A 49 10.69 7.81 11.81
N LEU A 50 9.58 7.08 11.78
CA LEU A 50 9.01 6.48 10.57
C LEU A 50 7.51 6.78 10.52
N TYR A 51 7.02 7.05 9.33
CA TYR A 51 5.61 7.27 9.10
C TYR A 51 5.16 6.56 7.81
N TYR A 52 4.09 5.77 7.91
CA TYR A 52 3.47 5.12 6.76
C TYR A 52 2.40 6.02 6.15
N GLU A 53 2.58 6.40 4.90
CA GLU A 53 1.64 7.26 4.18
C GLU A 53 1.50 6.81 2.72
N LEU A 54 0.40 7.18 2.09
CA LEU A 54 0.25 7.08 0.65
C LEU A 54 1.19 8.08 -0.04
N LEU A 55 1.76 7.70 -1.18
CA LEU A 55 2.68 8.56 -1.93
C LEU A 55 2.07 9.95 -2.24
N GLY A 56 0.76 10.01 -2.51
CA GLY A 56 0.06 11.28 -2.72
C GLY A 56 -0.03 12.19 -1.48
N GLY A 57 0.13 11.63 -0.28
CA GLY A 57 0.13 12.38 0.99
C GLY A 57 1.42 13.13 1.28
N ILE A 58 2.47 12.90 0.53
CA ILE A 58 3.79 13.55 0.70
C ILE A 58 3.70 15.07 0.67
N ASN A 59 2.80 15.62 -0.15
CA ASN A 59 2.61 17.08 -0.24
C ASN A 59 2.20 17.75 1.08
N GLU A 60 1.64 16.97 2.00
CA GLU A 60 1.28 17.45 3.34
C GLU A 60 2.50 17.81 4.19
N PHE A 61 3.67 17.28 3.85
CA PHE A 61 4.91 17.46 4.61
C PHE A 61 5.87 18.50 3.98
N ARG A 62 5.46 19.15 2.89
CA ARG A 62 6.29 20.13 2.19
C ARG A 62 6.72 21.31 3.06
N ASP A 63 5.94 21.64 4.10
CA ASP A 63 6.15 22.77 4.99
C ASP A 63 6.86 22.37 6.30
N MET A 64 7.34 21.11 6.41
CA MET A 64 8.14 20.68 7.54
C MET A 64 9.48 21.43 7.59
N ASP A 65 9.95 21.73 8.79
CA ASP A 65 11.29 22.30 8.98
C ASP A 65 12.36 21.24 8.80
N SER A 66 12.11 20.01 9.26
CA SER A 66 13.02 18.87 9.15
C SER A 66 12.95 18.22 7.77
N ASP A 67 14.09 17.70 7.34
CA ASP A 67 14.20 16.90 6.12
C ASP A 67 13.75 15.46 6.39
N PHE A 68 13.16 14.83 5.40
CA PHE A 68 12.78 13.42 5.43
C PHE A 68 13.05 12.75 4.09
N THR A 69 13.15 11.43 4.09
CA THR A 69 13.36 10.63 2.88
C THR A 69 12.24 9.61 2.70
N LEU A 70 12.12 9.09 1.48
CA LEU A 70 11.24 7.98 1.17
C LEU A 70 11.97 6.65 1.34
N LEU A 71 11.25 5.68 1.84
CA LEU A 71 11.70 4.31 1.90
C LEU A 71 10.62 3.39 1.33
N PRO A 72 10.97 2.35 0.57
CA PRO A 72 10.04 1.32 0.20
C PRO A 72 9.59 0.55 1.45
N LEU A 73 8.41 -0.08 1.38
CA LEU A 73 7.98 -0.97 2.45
C LEU A 73 9.01 -2.09 2.67
N PRO A 74 9.30 -2.46 3.92
CA PRO A 74 10.29 -3.49 4.20
C PRO A 74 9.87 -4.83 3.59
N LYS A 75 10.86 -5.63 3.23
CA LYS A 75 10.65 -7.02 2.79
C LYS A 75 10.17 -7.88 3.96
N GLY A 76 9.32 -8.85 3.66
CA GLY A 76 8.83 -9.82 4.64
C GLY A 76 9.90 -10.83 5.06
N SER A 77 10.84 -11.15 4.16
CA SER A 77 11.97 -12.05 4.42
C SER A 77 13.19 -11.66 3.58
N GLU A 78 14.35 -12.21 3.92
CA GLU A 78 15.60 -11.98 3.17
C GLU A 78 15.56 -12.63 1.77
N GLU A 79 14.79 -13.70 1.61
CA GLU A 79 14.63 -14.40 0.34
C GLU A 79 13.74 -13.66 -0.66
N GLN A 80 13.01 -12.67 -0.21
CA GLN A 80 12.17 -11.84 -1.09
C GLN A 80 13.07 -11.01 -2.01
N GLU A 81 13.01 -11.29 -3.33
CA GLU A 81 13.90 -10.67 -4.31
C GLU A 81 13.67 -9.16 -4.45
N SER A 82 12.40 -8.72 -4.45
CA SER A 82 12.03 -7.32 -4.69
C SER A 82 11.15 -6.75 -3.60
N TYR A 83 11.14 -5.44 -3.46
CA TYR A 83 10.16 -4.74 -2.63
C TYR A 83 8.77 -4.88 -3.21
N SER A 84 7.74 -4.87 -2.34
CA SER A 84 6.34 -4.97 -2.75
C SER A 84 5.50 -3.98 -1.95
N ALA A 85 4.72 -3.16 -2.66
CA ALA A 85 3.79 -2.21 -2.07
C ALA A 85 2.39 -2.46 -2.66
N LEU A 86 1.48 -2.91 -1.83
CA LEU A 86 0.09 -3.15 -2.24
C LEU A 86 -0.58 -1.82 -2.59
N ILE A 87 -1.17 -1.76 -3.76
CA ILE A 87 -1.98 -0.62 -4.18
C ILE A 87 -3.34 -0.70 -3.47
N ASN A 88 -3.67 0.35 -2.73
CA ASN A 88 -4.95 0.44 -2.06
C ASN A 88 -6.08 0.57 -3.11
N PRO A 89 -7.01 -0.40 -3.22
CA PRO A 89 -8.05 -0.41 -4.24
C PRO A 89 -9.07 0.72 -4.07
N ILE A 90 -9.25 1.24 -2.85
CA ILE A 90 -10.17 2.36 -2.59
C ILE A 90 -9.68 3.66 -3.27
N TRP A 91 -8.37 3.82 -3.42
CA TRP A 91 -7.73 4.97 -4.04
C TRP A 91 -7.23 4.69 -5.47
N CYS A 92 -7.48 3.47 -5.98
CA CYS A 92 -7.12 3.09 -7.34
C CYS A 92 -8.28 3.40 -8.28
N THR A 93 -8.12 4.42 -9.12
CA THR A 93 -9.11 4.78 -10.12
C THR A 93 -8.89 3.96 -11.39
N ALA A 94 -9.93 3.31 -11.89
CA ALA A 94 -9.94 2.60 -13.17
C ALA A 94 -10.89 3.27 -14.15
N MET A 95 -10.55 3.23 -15.44
CA MET A 95 -11.46 3.61 -16.52
C MET A 95 -12.04 2.36 -17.18
N ALA A 96 -13.32 2.40 -17.49
CA ALA A 96 -14.00 1.32 -18.18
C ALA A 96 -14.78 1.86 -19.39
N ILE A 97 -14.86 1.05 -20.44
CA ILE A 97 -15.69 1.33 -21.62
C ILE A 97 -17.01 0.60 -21.42
N PRO A 98 -18.16 1.31 -21.37
CA PRO A 98 -19.47 0.67 -21.23
C PRO A 98 -19.75 -0.26 -22.42
N VAL A 99 -20.39 -1.39 -22.19
CA VAL A 99 -20.78 -2.34 -23.25
C VAL A 99 -21.81 -1.77 -24.23
N THR A 100 -22.47 -0.68 -23.85
CA THR A 100 -23.49 0.02 -24.67
C THR A 100 -22.90 1.08 -25.59
N VAL A 101 -21.57 1.29 -25.59
CA VAL A 101 -20.96 2.28 -26.47
C VAL A 101 -21.05 1.84 -27.93
N ALA A 102 -21.36 2.78 -28.82
CA ALA A 102 -21.58 2.49 -30.25
C ALA A 102 -20.29 2.05 -30.98
N ASP A 103 -19.14 2.54 -30.52
CA ASP A 103 -17.83 2.28 -31.12
C ASP A 103 -16.79 2.04 -30.03
N PRO A 104 -16.67 0.79 -29.55
CA PRO A 104 -15.72 0.45 -28.48
C PRO A 104 -14.27 0.55 -28.93
N GLU A 105 -13.97 0.28 -30.21
CA GLU A 105 -12.61 0.35 -30.74
C GLU A 105 -12.07 1.77 -30.73
N ARG A 106 -12.90 2.74 -31.15
CA ARG A 106 -12.53 4.16 -31.08
C ARG A 106 -12.35 4.62 -29.63
N SER A 107 -13.21 4.17 -28.73
CA SER A 107 -13.09 4.51 -27.31
C SER A 107 -11.80 3.94 -26.70
N ALA A 108 -11.46 2.69 -27.03
CA ALA A 108 -10.22 2.05 -26.60
C ALA A 108 -8.99 2.78 -27.16
N LEU A 109 -9.01 3.14 -28.46
CA LEU A 109 -7.92 3.90 -29.08
C LEU A 109 -7.69 5.25 -28.38
N VAL A 110 -8.77 5.98 -28.06
CA VAL A 110 -8.66 7.26 -27.34
C VAL A 110 -8.04 7.05 -25.97
N LEU A 111 -8.47 6.03 -25.21
CA LEU A 111 -7.90 5.74 -23.90
C LEU A 111 -6.43 5.33 -23.98
N ASP A 112 -6.05 4.56 -24.99
CA ASP A 112 -4.65 4.15 -25.22
C ASP A 112 -3.77 5.36 -25.53
N VAL A 113 -4.20 6.24 -26.44
CA VAL A 113 -3.49 7.48 -26.76
C VAL A 113 -3.39 8.40 -25.53
N MET A 114 -4.46 8.55 -24.75
CA MET A 114 -4.43 9.34 -23.52
C MET A 114 -3.46 8.76 -22.49
N SER A 115 -3.43 7.44 -22.33
CA SER A 115 -2.52 6.75 -21.43
C SER A 115 -1.06 6.96 -21.84
N GLY A 116 -0.74 6.74 -23.13
CA GLY A 116 0.58 6.97 -23.67
C GLY A 116 1.05 8.42 -23.55
N TYR A 117 0.14 9.37 -23.80
CA TYR A 117 0.44 10.80 -23.64
C TYR A 117 0.67 11.16 -22.16
N SER A 118 -0.14 10.60 -21.25
CA SER A 118 -0.02 10.84 -19.81
C SER A 118 1.33 10.39 -19.25
N THR A 119 1.90 9.33 -19.79
CA THR A 119 3.22 8.83 -19.37
C THR A 119 4.32 9.90 -19.53
N ASN A 120 4.26 10.66 -20.60
CA ASN A 120 5.29 11.68 -20.92
C ASN A 120 4.92 13.10 -20.42
N THR A 121 3.73 13.30 -19.92
CA THR A 121 3.24 14.62 -19.46
C THR A 121 2.84 14.57 -18.01
N VAL A 122 1.68 13.98 -17.69
CA VAL A 122 1.10 13.99 -16.34
C VAL A 122 2.02 13.28 -15.33
N ASN A 123 2.52 12.09 -15.69
CA ASN A 123 3.41 11.34 -14.81
C ASN A 123 4.72 12.10 -14.57
N LYS A 124 5.25 12.75 -15.60
CA LYS A 124 6.45 13.57 -15.45
C LYS A 124 6.21 14.77 -14.54
N VAL A 125 5.10 15.49 -14.72
CA VAL A 125 4.74 16.62 -13.84
C VAL A 125 4.49 16.15 -12.41
N LEU A 126 3.81 15.02 -12.22
CA LEU A 126 3.61 14.44 -10.89
C LEU A 126 4.95 14.08 -10.24
N TYR A 127 5.86 13.47 -11.01
CA TYR A 127 7.20 13.14 -10.56
C TYR A 127 7.97 14.42 -10.17
N GLU A 128 7.97 15.44 -11.03
CA GLU A 128 8.59 16.75 -10.75
C GLU A 128 7.95 17.47 -9.55
N LEU A 129 6.66 17.32 -9.34
CA LEU A 129 5.94 17.91 -8.21
C LEU A 129 6.30 17.21 -6.89
N ILE A 130 6.43 15.90 -6.92
CA ILE A 130 6.96 15.12 -5.79
C ILE A 130 8.42 15.52 -5.54
N LEU A 131 9.21 15.64 -6.61
CA LEU A 131 10.61 16.05 -6.55
C LEU A 131 10.81 17.51 -6.14
N GLY A 132 9.94 18.41 -6.55
CA GLY A 132 9.96 19.84 -6.21
C GLY A 132 9.50 20.15 -4.78
N SER A 133 8.93 19.18 -4.07
CA SER A 133 8.77 19.26 -2.62
C SER A 133 10.16 19.18 -1.97
N LYS A 134 10.32 19.63 -0.73
CA LYS A 134 11.59 19.59 0.04
C LYS A 134 12.25 18.20 0.14
N LEU A 135 11.61 17.18 -0.43
CA LEU A 135 12.01 15.78 -0.43
C LEU A 135 13.37 15.50 -1.06
N ILE A 136 13.85 16.38 -1.97
CA ILE A 136 15.03 16.03 -2.74
C ILE A 136 16.13 17.04 -2.49
N ARG A 137 16.66 16.96 -1.32
CA ARG A 137 18.02 17.47 -1.07
C ARG A 137 19.06 16.37 -1.23
N ASP A 138 18.63 15.11 -1.30
CA ASP A 138 19.48 13.94 -1.37
C ASP A 138 19.20 13.12 -2.64
N PRO A 139 20.21 12.86 -3.50
CA PRO A 139 20.09 11.98 -4.66
C PRO A 139 19.57 10.58 -4.34
N GLU A 140 19.88 10.03 -3.16
CA GLU A 140 19.41 8.70 -2.74
C GLU A 140 17.88 8.63 -2.64
N THR A 141 17.21 9.75 -2.36
CA THR A 141 15.74 9.80 -2.30
C THR A 141 15.09 9.55 -3.66
N LEU A 142 15.77 9.93 -4.75
CA LEU A 142 15.30 9.63 -6.11
C LEU A 142 15.31 8.14 -6.41
N ASP A 143 16.41 7.48 -6.07
CA ASP A 143 16.54 6.04 -6.24
C ASP A 143 15.47 5.30 -5.41
N MET A 144 15.21 5.78 -4.19
CA MET A 144 14.16 5.21 -3.34
C MET A 144 12.75 5.44 -3.93
N LEU A 145 12.49 6.59 -4.53
CA LEU A 145 11.22 6.83 -5.23
C LEU A 145 11.02 5.86 -6.40
N ASP A 146 12.06 5.61 -7.17
CA ASP A 146 12.01 4.64 -8.27
C ASP A 146 11.71 3.22 -7.74
N TYR A 147 12.33 2.80 -6.64
CA TYR A 147 11.98 1.54 -5.98
C TYR A 147 10.54 1.50 -5.50
N VAL A 148 10.03 2.55 -4.91
CA VAL A 148 8.63 2.65 -4.46
C VAL A 148 7.68 2.56 -5.65
N LEU A 149 7.97 3.24 -6.76
CA LEU A 149 7.14 3.22 -7.97
C LEU A 149 7.18 1.86 -8.68
N ALA A 150 8.33 1.19 -8.67
CA ALA A 150 8.49 -0.13 -9.26
C ALA A 150 7.89 -1.27 -8.41
N SER A 151 7.73 -1.05 -7.10
CA SER A 151 7.27 -2.07 -6.15
C SER A 151 5.75 -2.28 -6.14
N LYS A 152 4.98 -1.57 -6.97
CA LYS A 152 3.51 -1.63 -6.98
C LYS A 152 2.99 -3.02 -7.33
N VAL A 153 2.14 -3.55 -6.45
CA VAL A 153 1.45 -4.83 -6.63
C VAL A 153 -0.05 -4.61 -6.56
N TYR A 154 -0.78 -5.24 -7.46
CA TYR A 154 -2.23 -5.25 -7.48
C TYR A 154 -2.72 -6.61 -7.02
N ASP A 155 -3.51 -6.67 -5.96
CA ASP A 155 -4.10 -7.89 -5.45
C ASP A 155 -5.60 -7.92 -5.76
N TRP A 156 -6.04 -8.99 -6.44
CA TRP A 156 -7.45 -9.21 -6.75
C TRP A 156 -8.30 -9.39 -5.50
N ALA A 157 -7.74 -10.02 -4.47
CA ALA A 157 -8.45 -10.24 -3.21
C ALA A 157 -8.80 -8.92 -2.52
N GLU A 158 -7.89 -7.95 -2.54
CA GLU A 158 -8.18 -6.60 -2.07
C GLU A 158 -9.19 -5.87 -2.98
N GLY A 159 -9.02 -5.97 -4.30
CA GLY A 159 -9.93 -5.34 -5.27
C GLY A 159 -11.37 -5.81 -5.15
N TYR A 160 -11.58 -7.09 -4.86
CA TYR A 160 -12.91 -7.69 -4.64
C TYR A 160 -13.32 -7.76 -3.18
N SER A 161 -12.52 -7.22 -2.27
CA SER A 161 -12.80 -7.21 -0.83
C SER A 161 -13.00 -8.60 -0.22
N TRP A 162 -12.31 -9.62 -0.75
CA TRP A 162 -12.46 -11.00 -0.25
C TRP A 162 -11.93 -11.18 1.17
N PHE A 163 -11.05 -10.30 1.62
CA PHE A 163 -10.40 -10.35 2.94
C PHE A 163 -10.72 -9.16 3.86
N ASN A 164 -11.76 -8.39 3.57
CA ASN A 164 -12.13 -7.25 4.40
C ASN A 164 -12.32 -7.62 5.87
N ASP A 165 -12.95 -8.77 6.13
CA ASP A 165 -13.17 -9.25 7.48
C ASP A 165 -11.86 -9.65 8.17
N LEU A 166 -10.90 -10.18 7.42
CA LEU A 166 -9.59 -10.55 7.91
C LEU A 166 -8.76 -9.31 8.30
N ASN A 167 -8.72 -8.31 7.44
CA ASN A 167 -8.03 -7.05 7.71
C ASN A 167 -8.64 -6.32 8.91
N SER A 168 -9.97 -6.26 8.98
CA SER A 168 -10.69 -5.65 10.10
C SER A 168 -10.41 -6.38 11.42
N MET A 169 -10.37 -7.70 11.38
CA MET A 169 -10.09 -8.53 12.55
C MET A 169 -8.64 -8.40 13.01
N PHE A 170 -7.68 -8.42 12.07
CA PHE A 170 -6.28 -8.20 12.38
C PHE A 170 -6.09 -6.82 13.03
N GLY A 171 -6.68 -5.78 12.47
CA GLY A 171 -6.66 -4.43 13.01
C GLY A 171 -7.28 -4.34 14.41
N ALA A 172 -8.41 -5.01 14.65
CA ALA A 172 -9.06 -5.04 15.97
C ALA A 172 -8.22 -5.77 17.02
N GLN A 173 -7.66 -6.91 16.68
CA GLN A 173 -6.80 -7.69 17.58
C GLN A 173 -5.50 -6.96 17.92
N THR A 174 -4.89 -6.30 16.94
CA THR A 174 -3.69 -5.51 17.13
C THR A 174 -3.96 -4.29 18.00
N SER A 175 -5.07 -3.59 17.77
CA SER A 175 -5.48 -2.43 18.58
C SER A 175 -5.79 -2.82 20.04
N ALA A 176 -6.40 -3.97 20.24
CA ALA A 176 -6.70 -4.50 21.57
C ALA A 176 -5.48 -5.14 22.26
N LYS A 177 -4.34 -5.27 21.57
CA LYS A 177 -3.16 -6.04 22.02
C LYS A 177 -3.52 -7.46 22.45
N SER A 178 -4.47 -8.06 21.75
CA SER A 178 -5.03 -9.39 22.06
C SER A 178 -4.87 -10.38 20.91
N PHE A 179 -3.92 -10.12 20.02
CA PHE A 179 -3.62 -11.01 18.91
C PHE A 179 -3.17 -12.37 19.42
N THR A 180 -3.85 -13.42 18.94
CA THR A 180 -3.40 -14.80 19.13
C THR A 180 -3.46 -15.52 17.80
N MET A 181 -2.41 -16.27 17.48
CA MET A 181 -2.34 -17.09 16.26
C MET A 181 -3.52 -18.04 16.14
N ASN A 182 -4.01 -18.60 17.26
CA ASN A 182 -5.18 -19.47 17.28
C ASN A 182 -6.46 -18.75 16.81
N GLN A 183 -6.68 -17.53 17.25
CA GLN A 183 -7.85 -16.73 16.82
C GLN A 183 -7.73 -16.35 15.35
N TYR A 184 -6.52 -15.94 14.93
CA TYR A 184 -6.23 -15.63 13.53
C TYR A 184 -6.48 -16.84 12.64
N ASN A 185 -5.89 -18.00 12.94
CA ASN A 185 -6.05 -19.22 12.18
C ASN A 185 -7.52 -19.68 12.09
N LYS A 186 -8.26 -19.57 13.18
CA LYS A 186 -9.67 -19.94 13.22
C LYS A 186 -10.55 -19.07 12.34
N SER A 187 -10.23 -17.79 12.25
CA SER A 187 -10.93 -16.82 11.42
C SER A 187 -10.54 -16.90 9.94
N THR A 188 -9.31 -17.29 9.65
CA THR A 188 -8.83 -17.46 8.26
C THR A 188 -9.33 -18.74 7.59
N VAL A 189 -9.78 -19.73 8.36
CA VAL A 189 -10.27 -21.00 7.80
C VAL A 189 -11.69 -20.86 7.22
N ASP A 190 -12.56 -20.09 7.87
CA ASP A 190 -14.00 -20.12 7.57
C ASP A 190 -14.47 -18.97 6.64
N LEU A 191 -13.72 -17.87 6.52
CA LEU A 191 -14.17 -16.66 5.82
C LEU A 191 -13.85 -16.63 4.32
N PRO A 192 -12.67 -16.99 3.85
CA PRO A 192 -12.34 -16.85 2.44
C PRO A 192 -13.11 -17.82 1.52
N GLU A 193 -13.47 -19.00 2.01
CA GLU A 193 -14.19 -20.00 1.22
C GLU A 193 -15.65 -19.64 0.96
N LYS A 194 -16.22 -18.77 1.79
CA LYS A 194 -17.59 -18.27 1.61
C LYS A 194 -17.71 -17.11 0.63
N ASN A 195 -16.62 -16.40 0.38
CA ASN A 195 -16.60 -15.18 -0.42
C ASN A 195 -16.02 -15.39 -1.83
N MET A 196 -15.45 -16.56 -2.12
CA MET A 196 -15.02 -16.99 -3.45
C MET A 196 -16.10 -17.79 -4.17
#